data_8f38198c137a9bc9c28d25623d1fc30c
#
_entry.id   8f38198c137a9bc9c28d25623d1fc30c
#
_cell.length_a   1.000
_cell.length_b   1.000
_cell.length_c   1.000
_cell.angle_alpha   90.00
_cell.angle_beta   90.00
_cell.angle_gamma   90.00
#
_symmetry.space_group_name_H-M   'P 1'
#
loop_
_entity.id
_entity.type
_entity.pdbx_description
1 polymer ?
#
loop_
_entity_poly.entity_id
_entity_poly.type
_entity_poly.pdbx_seq_one_letter_code
_entity_poly.pdbx_strand_id
1 'polypeptide(L)'
;MNDLNVSRLEDLSVEIFYEIFEYLTPDELYLSMAHLNTRINSILKKQPNLIISTKNHLKPALSFFDSFISLYIDLSYTSYTAGSCLSQFQFLNLSNIRSLRIYILYYAWWTIVSIDELNLFINPNRCPLLESLHLSCCTKKLAEFIFSGAFRHLKVCVINDYEGKVLPSTMTSSLKTLRRFVTKEQNGNEFQKILSMCPNLNSLHFGLRVDDKWPSFMFSTRRYPLMKRLCIERPCDFLFNDGQFDSLLSLFPNLLDFNLAVDHCRQHDEIIDFVKVAECLHHRLPRLKKLDWRIYLCRKYPYYLYVDQFPLIAQMHKLFRCLRKCDSLLYIT
;
A
#
# COMPACT_ATOMS: atom_id res chain seq x y z
N MET A 1 7.02 -37.37 51.46
CA MET A 1 7.24 -37.23 50.00
C MET A 1 6.48 -36.01 49.59
N ASN A 2 7.18 -34.94 49.26
CA ASN A 2 6.54 -33.73 48.76
C ASN A 2 6.17 -34.00 47.32
N ASP A 3 4.87 -34.11 47.05
CA ASP A 3 4.36 -34.07 45.69
C ASP A 3 4.76 -32.72 45.11
N LEU A 4 5.82 -32.70 44.32
CA LEU A 4 6.16 -31.57 43.46
C LEU A 4 4.99 -31.39 42.52
N ASN A 5 4.18 -30.36 42.76
CA ASN A 5 3.16 -29.91 41.82
C ASN A 5 3.88 -29.51 40.49
N VAL A 6 4.05 -30.48 39.62
CA VAL A 6 4.59 -30.26 38.29
C VAL A 6 3.45 -29.63 37.48
N SER A 7 3.51 -28.31 37.29
CA SER A 7 2.60 -27.61 36.41
C SER A 7 2.76 -28.16 35.00
N ARG A 8 1.73 -28.70 34.41
CA ARG A 8 1.73 -29.19 33.03
C ARG A 8 1.33 -28.07 32.08
N LEU A 9 1.82 -28.15 30.88
CA LEU A 9 1.45 -27.20 29.82
C LEU A 9 -0.07 -27.15 29.61
N GLU A 10 -0.73 -28.30 29.78
CA GLU A 10 -2.19 -28.43 29.69
C GLU A 10 -2.95 -27.66 30.78
N ASP A 11 -2.32 -27.32 31.89
CA ASP A 11 -2.97 -26.61 33.00
C ASP A 11 -3.02 -25.09 32.78
N LEU A 12 -2.32 -24.59 31.78
CA LEU A 12 -2.33 -23.17 31.43
C LEU A 12 -3.71 -22.73 30.94
N SER A 13 -4.08 -21.47 31.25
CA SER A 13 -5.32 -20.89 30.71
C SER A 13 -5.24 -20.65 29.22
N VAL A 14 -6.38 -20.50 28.57
CA VAL A 14 -6.44 -20.24 27.10
C VAL A 14 -5.78 -18.93 26.76
N GLU A 15 -5.88 -17.92 27.61
CA GLU A 15 -5.28 -16.59 27.45
C GLU A 15 -3.76 -16.68 27.40
N ILE A 16 -3.15 -17.49 28.29
CA ILE A 16 -1.69 -17.69 28.28
C ILE A 16 -1.24 -18.39 27.00
N PHE A 17 -2.03 -19.35 26.50
CA PHE A 17 -1.75 -19.96 25.21
C PHE A 17 -1.74 -18.92 24.10
N TYR A 18 -2.72 -18.01 24.05
CA TYR A 18 -2.76 -16.96 23.04
C TYR A 18 -1.56 -16.01 23.13
N GLU A 19 -1.13 -15.65 24.34
CA GLU A 19 0.11 -14.87 24.54
C GLU A 19 1.34 -15.62 24.02
N ILE A 20 1.49 -16.90 24.29
CA ILE A 20 2.59 -17.72 23.76
C ILE A 20 2.53 -17.77 22.23
N PHE A 21 1.34 -17.94 21.66
CA PHE A 21 1.14 -18.06 20.21
C PHE A 21 1.47 -16.78 19.44
N GLU A 22 1.40 -15.62 20.08
CA GLU A 22 1.82 -14.34 19.44
C GLU A 22 3.31 -14.28 19.11
N TYR A 23 4.14 -15.08 19.80
CA TYR A 23 5.60 -15.15 19.56
C TYR A 23 6.01 -16.21 18.53
N LEU A 24 5.08 -17.04 18.09
CA LEU A 24 5.34 -18.15 17.17
C LEU A 24 4.69 -17.90 15.81
N THR A 25 5.39 -18.26 14.76
CA THR A 25 4.78 -18.30 13.43
C THR A 25 3.77 -19.45 13.33
N PRO A 26 2.79 -19.39 12.43
CA PRO A 26 1.84 -20.51 12.24
C PRO A 26 2.51 -21.85 11.97
N ASP A 27 3.63 -21.84 11.25
CA ASP A 27 4.39 -23.03 10.95
C ASP A 27 5.06 -23.60 12.20
N GLU A 28 5.63 -22.75 13.04
CA GLU A 28 6.20 -23.14 14.33
C GLU A 28 5.10 -23.64 15.28
N LEU A 29 3.95 -22.98 15.30
CA LEU A 29 2.78 -23.46 16.08
C LEU A 29 2.32 -24.84 15.63
N TYR A 30 2.21 -25.05 14.31
CA TYR A 30 1.83 -26.33 13.77
C TYR A 30 2.85 -27.42 14.12
N LEU A 31 4.14 -27.15 13.89
CA LEU A 31 5.20 -28.14 14.12
C LEU A 31 5.41 -28.46 15.60
N SER A 32 5.29 -27.46 16.49
CA SER A 32 5.59 -27.61 17.90
C SER A 32 4.39 -27.99 18.79
N MET A 33 3.20 -27.54 18.40
CA MET A 33 2.00 -27.61 19.24
C MET A 33 0.88 -28.47 18.66
N ALA A 34 0.78 -28.58 17.31
CA ALA A 34 -0.25 -29.41 16.70
C ALA A 34 -0.03 -30.89 17.06
N HIS A 35 -1.11 -31.59 17.30
CA HIS A 35 -1.12 -33.04 17.65
C HIS A 35 -0.56 -33.37 19.03
N LEU A 36 -0.22 -32.40 19.90
CA LEU A 36 0.18 -32.67 21.27
C LEU A 36 -0.98 -33.29 22.04
N ASN A 37 -2.14 -32.66 22.04
CA ASN A 37 -3.39 -33.18 22.60
C ASN A 37 -4.63 -32.49 22.04
N THR A 38 -5.79 -32.99 22.33
CA THR A 38 -7.09 -32.50 21.82
C THR A 38 -7.41 -31.09 22.30
N ARG A 39 -7.03 -30.73 23.55
CA ARG A 39 -7.26 -29.40 24.11
C ARG A 39 -6.42 -28.34 23.38
N ILE A 40 -5.10 -28.55 23.26
CA ILE A 40 -4.19 -27.63 22.56
C ILE A 40 -4.61 -27.49 21.10
N ASN A 41 -4.93 -28.58 20.43
CA ASN A 41 -5.45 -28.54 19.06
C ASN A 41 -6.72 -27.68 18.92
N SER A 42 -7.64 -27.80 19.90
CA SER A 42 -8.86 -26.99 19.91
C SER A 42 -8.56 -25.49 20.08
N ILE A 43 -7.58 -25.13 20.92
CA ILE A 43 -7.16 -23.75 21.15
C ILE A 43 -6.47 -23.19 19.88
N LEU A 44 -5.55 -23.95 19.30
CA LEU A 44 -4.85 -23.57 18.07
C LEU A 44 -5.82 -23.29 16.92
N LYS A 45 -6.78 -24.19 16.69
CA LYS A 45 -7.79 -24.04 15.62
C LYS A 45 -8.65 -22.79 15.78
N LYS A 46 -8.87 -22.35 17.03
CA LYS A 46 -9.67 -21.17 17.36
C LYS A 46 -8.86 -19.89 17.45
N GLN A 47 -7.55 -19.91 17.17
CA GLN A 47 -6.68 -18.73 17.22
C GLN A 47 -7.26 -17.61 16.36
N PRO A 48 -7.64 -16.44 16.93
CA PRO A 48 -8.41 -15.44 16.20
C PRO A 48 -7.54 -14.59 15.26
N ASN A 49 -6.23 -14.45 15.56
CA ASN A 49 -5.32 -13.52 14.86
C ASN A 49 -4.21 -14.23 14.10
N LEU A 50 -4.47 -15.41 13.55
CA LEU A 50 -3.47 -16.17 12.85
C LEU A 50 -3.03 -15.46 11.56
N ILE A 51 -1.74 -15.20 11.44
CA ILE A 51 -1.10 -14.63 10.25
C ILE A 51 -0.29 -15.74 9.59
N ILE A 52 -0.73 -16.22 8.45
CA ILE A 52 -0.05 -17.28 7.71
C ILE A 52 0.84 -16.67 6.64
N SER A 53 2.10 -17.10 6.61
CA SER A 53 3.05 -16.80 5.55
C SER A 53 3.42 -18.08 4.81
N THR A 54 3.34 -18.07 3.50
CA THR A 54 3.57 -19.27 2.68
C THR A 54 5.04 -19.44 2.27
N LYS A 55 5.96 -18.67 2.84
CA LYS A 55 7.40 -18.79 2.51
C LYS A 55 7.93 -20.23 2.65
N ASN A 56 7.39 -21.00 3.57
CA ASN A 56 7.92 -22.32 3.94
C ASN A 56 7.04 -23.50 3.47
N HIS A 57 6.06 -23.28 2.58
CA HIS A 57 5.28 -24.34 1.91
C HIS A 57 4.64 -25.43 2.79
N LEU A 58 4.29 -25.16 4.03
CA LEU A 58 3.66 -26.17 4.89
C LEU A 58 2.15 -26.30 4.61
N LYS A 59 1.79 -27.00 3.51
CA LYS A 59 0.39 -27.37 3.22
C LYS A 59 -0.34 -27.99 4.41
N PRO A 60 0.27 -28.87 5.23
CA PRO A 60 -0.38 -29.43 6.40
C PRO A 60 -0.80 -28.39 7.44
N ALA A 61 0.04 -27.35 7.67
CA ALA A 61 -0.29 -26.26 8.57
C ALA A 61 -1.53 -25.50 8.08
N LEU A 62 -1.59 -25.16 6.79
CA LEU A 62 -2.72 -24.43 6.22
C LEU A 62 -4.05 -25.19 6.31
N SER A 63 -4.03 -26.51 6.17
CA SER A 63 -5.24 -27.34 6.30
C SER A 63 -5.65 -27.60 7.75
N PHE A 64 -4.73 -27.41 8.68
CA PHE A 64 -4.99 -27.62 10.10
C PHE A 64 -5.85 -26.51 10.71
N PHE A 65 -5.68 -25.26 10.26
CA PHE A 65 -6.41 -24.12 10.81
C PHE A 65 -7.76 -23.93 10.10
N ASP A 66 -8.84 -23.92 10.87
CA ASP A 66 -10.20 -23.81 10.36
C ASP A 66 -10.54 -22.39 9.89
N SER A 67 -9.89 -21.37 10.47
CA SER A 67 -10.12 -19.96 10.12
C SER A 67 -8.90 -19.10 10.41
N PHE A 68 -8.70 -18.08 9.61
CA PHE A 68 -7.68 -17.06 9.80
C PHE A 68 -8.21 -15.70 9.38
N ILE A 69 -7.78 -14.66 10.10
CA ILE A 69 -8.17 -13.27 9.83
C ILE A 69 -7.23 -12.63 8.84
N SER A 70 -5.95 -13.00 8.84
CA SER A 70 -4.93 -12.44 7.96
C SER A 70 -4.14 -13.53 7.25
N LEU A 71 -3.98 -13.39 5.94
CA LEU A 71 -3.22 -14.30 5.09
C LEU A 71 -2.18 -13.52 4.30
N TYR A 72 -0.93 -13.95 4.38
CA TYR A 72 0.17 -13.46 3.57
C TYR A 72 0.72 -14.58 2.69
N ILE A 73 0.61 -14.43 1.38
CA ILE A 73 1.11 -15.36 0.38
C ILE A 73 2.32 -14.72 -0.30
N ASP A 74 3.49 -15.33 -0.15
CA ASP A 74 4.73 -14.90 -0.79
C ASP A 74 5.14 -15.93 -1.85
N LEU A 75 4.98 -15.56 -3.10
CA LEU A 75 5.33 -16.38 -4.26
C LEU A 75 6.66 -15.97 -4.90
N SER A 76 7.47 -15.15 -4.23
CA SER A 76 8.72 -14.64 -4.77
C SER A 76 9.80 -15.70 -4.99
N TYR A 77 9.72 -16.81 -4.26
CA TYR A 77 10.74 -17.87 -4.26
C TYR A 77 10.31 -19.15 -4.96
N THR A 78 9.13 -19.15 -5.59
CA THR A 78 8.71 -20.34 -6.34
C THR A 78 9.63 -20.51 -7.55
N SER A 79 10.39 -21.60 -7.55
CA SER A 79 11.20 -22.01 -8.72
C SER A 79 10.29 -22.09 -9.94
N TYR A 80 10.78 -21.68 -11.09
CA TYR A 80 10.08 -21.61 -12.40
C TYR A 80 9.46 -22.94 -12.89
N THR A 81 9.41 -23.96 -12.07
CA THR A 81 8.80 -25.26 -12.39
C THR A 81 7.29 -25.17 -12.29
N ALA A 82 6.72 -24.80 -13.40
CA ALA A 82 5.42 -25.16 -13.95
C ALA A 82 4.33 -25.64 -12.96
N GLY A 83 3.33 -24.83 -12.81
CA GLY A 83 2.07 -25.21 -12.19
C GLY A 83 1.52 -24.07 -11.36
N SER A 84 0.25 -23.84 -11.48
CA SER A 84 -0.44 -22.75 -10.84
C SER A 84 -0.20 -22.73 -9.32
N CYS A 85 0.59 -21.75 -8.86
CA CYS A 85 0.93 -21.64 -7.44
C CYS A 85 -0.28 -21.32 -6.57
N LEU A 86 -1.29 -20.61 -7.09
CA LEU A 86 -2.49 -20.26 -6.32
C LEU A 86 -3.51 -21.39 -6.24
N SER A 87 -3.52 -22.34 -7.20
CA SER A 87 -4.42 -23.50 -7.14
C SER A 87 -4.21 -24.35 -5.90
N GLN A 88 -2.98 -24.41 -5.40
CA GLN A 88 -2.66 -25.13 -4.17
C GLN A 88 -3.32 -24.55 -2.91
N PHE A 89 -3.84 -23.30 -2.98
CA PHE A 89 -4.55 -22.63 -1.88
C PHE A 89 -6.06 -22.55 -2.09
N GLN A 90 -6.60 -23.17 -3.14
CA GLN A 90 -8.05 -23.13 -3.45
C GLN A 90 -8.91 -23.76 -2.35
N PHE A 91 -8.35 -24.71 -1.59
CA PHE A 91 -9.05 -25.36 -0.47
C PHE A 91 -9.23 -24.45 0.75
N LEU A 92 -8.52 -23.33 0.83
CA LEU A 92 -8.62 -22.43 1.98
C LEU A 92 -9.99 -21.78 2.05
N ASN A 93 -10.57 -21.81 3.25
CA ASN A 93 -11.77 -21.03 3.52
C ASN A 93 -11.41 -19.57 3.83
N LEU A 94 -11.71 -18.67 2.90
CA LEU A 94 -11.39 -17.25 2.99
C LEU A 94 -12.56 -16.39 3.52
N SER A 95 -13.66 -17.01 3.96
CA SER A 95 -14.88 -16.29 4.36
C SER A 95 -14.68 -15.32 5.53
N ASN A 96 -13.74 -15.63 6.44
CA ASN A 96 -13.43 -14.82 7.61
C ASN A 96 -12.22 -13.88 7.41
N ILE A 97 -11.58 -13.92 6.25
CA ILE A 97 -10.40 -13.11 5.98
C ILE A 97 -10.77 -11.63 5.97
N ARG A 98 -10.02 -10.85 6.74
CA ARG A 98 -10.07 -9.38 6.74
C ARG A 98 -8.84 -8.75 6.08
N SER A 99 -7.69 -9.43 6.13
CA SER A 99 -6.45 -8.94 5.51
C SER A 99 -5.85 -10.00 4.62
N LEU A 100 -5.67 -9.66 3.34
CA LEU A 100 -5.03 -10.52 2.35
C LEU A 100 -3.87 -9.78 1.70
N ARG A 101 -2.69 -10.41 1.74
CA ARG A 101 -1.50 -9.90 1.06
C ARG A 101 -0.96 -10.98 0.15
N ILE A 102 -0.79 -10.65 -1.12
CA ILE A 102 -0.18 -11.54 -2.11
C ILE A 102 0.99 -10.81 -2.74
N TYR A 103 2.16 -11.39 -2.57
CA TYR A 103 3.40 -10.90 -3.16
C TYR A 103 3.88 -11.86 -4.23
N ILE A 104 4.04 -11.36 -5.44
CA ILE A 104 4.53 -12.07 -6.61
C ILE A 104 5.66 -11.24 -7.20
N LEU A 105 6.81 -11.83 -7.49
CA LEU A 105 7.88 -11.11 -8.17
C LEU A 105 7.45 -10.69 -9.58
N TYR A 106 7.70 -9.45 -9.94
CA TYR A 106 7.34 -8.87 -11.22
C TYR A 106 7.80 -9.69 -12.42
N TYR A 107 9.02 -10.21 -12.37
CA TYR A 107 9.59 -11.01 -13.45
C TYR A 107 8.99 -12.43 -13.59
N ALA A 108 8.33 -12.89 -12.54
CA ALA A 108 7.74 -14.24 -12.51
C ALA A 108 6.21 -14.22 -12.71
N TRP A 109 5.61 -13.05 -12.76
CA TRP A 109 4.17 -12.84 -12.84
C TRP A 109 3.50 -13.62 -13.97
N TRP A 110 4.05 -13.49 -15.20
CA TRP A 110 3.46 -14.11 -16.38
C TRP A 110 3.57 -15.62 -16.44
N THR A 111 4.48 -16.20 -15.66
CA THR A 111 4.80 -17.64 -15.71
C THR A 111 4.28 -18.43 -14.52
N ILE A 112 4.05 -17.77 -13.36
CA ILE A 112 3.79 -18.44 -12.09
C ILE A 112 2.31 -18.46 -11.74
N VAL A 113 1.56 -17.39 -12.05
CA VAL A 113 0.16 -17.26 -11.67
C VAL A 113 -0.67 -16.94 -12.90
N SER A 114 -1.67 -17.77 -13.19
CA SER A 114 -2.62 -17.40 -14.24
C SER A 114 -3.53 -16.27 -13.74
N ILE A 115 -3.87 -15.35 -14.65
CA ILE A 115 -4.79 -14.25 -14.41
C ILE A 115 -6.12 -14.78 -13.84
N ASP A 116 -6.62 -15.87 -14.38
CA ASP A 116 -7.88 -16.48 -13.97
C ASP A 116 -7.79 -17.06 -12.55
N GLU A 117 -6.67 -17.65 -12.17
CA GLU A 117 -6.46 -18.15 -10.81
C GLU A 117 -6.48 -17.05 -9.76
N LEU A 118 -5.82 -15.91 -10.03
CA LEU A 118 -5.87 -14.77 -9.11
C LEU A 118 -7.30 -14.25 -8.96
N ASN A 119 -8.04 -14.14 -10.06
CA ASN A 119 -9.43 -13.70 -10.06
C ASN A 119 -10.38 -14.69 -9.35
N LEU A 120 -10.12 -15.98 -9.45
CA LEU A 120 -10.87 -17.02 -8.75
C LEU A 120 -10.51 -17.06 -7.27
N PHE A 121 -9.26 -16.83 -6.94
CA PHE A 121 -8.79 -16.82 -5.56
C PHE A 121 -9.31 -15.61 -4.79
N ILE A 122 -9.22 -14.40 -5.39
CA ILE A 122 -9.66 -13.15 -4.80
C ILE A 122 -10.97 -12.71 -5.47
N ASN A 123 -12.07 -13.15 -4.90
CA ASN A 123 -13.37 -12.66 -5.35
C ASN A 123 -14.28 -12.33 -4.15
N PRO A 124 -15.29 -11.46 -4.33
CA PRO A 124 -16.14 -10.99 -3.24
C PRO A 124 -16.90 -12.11 -2.52
N ASN A 125 -17.22 -13.20 -3.23
CA ASN A 125 -17.95 -14.33 -2.63
C ASN A 125 -17.06 -15.17 -1.73
N ARG A 126 -15.76 -15.27 -2.05
CA ARG A 126 -14.80 -16.00 -1.21
C ARG A 126 -14.28 -15.16 -0.04
N CYS A 127 -14.15 -13.85 -0.24
CA CYS A 127 -13.57 -12.92 0.73
C CYS A 127 -14.58 -11.83 1.11
N PRO A 128 -15.78 -12.15 1.62
CA PRO A 128 -16.85 -11.17 1.84
C PRO A 128 -16.51 -10.13 2.92
N LEU A 129 -15.65 -10.47 3.89
CA LEU A 129 -15.27 -9.60 5.00
C LEU A 129 -13.93 -8.86 4.78
N LEU A 130 -13.39 -8.87 3.56
CA LEU A 130 -12.08 -8.31 3.26
C LEU A 130 -12.05 -6.80 3.52
N GLU A 131 -11.19 -6.40 4.45
CA GLU A 131 -10.97 -5.00 4.83
C GLU A 131 -9.66 -4.43 4.26
N SER A 132 -8.66 -5.27 4.08
CA SER A 132 -7.32 -4.88 3.61
C SER A 132 -6.84 -5.84 2.54
N LEU A 133 -6.50 -5.29 1.37
CA LEU A 133 -5.98 -6.03 0.22
C LEU A 133 -4.66 -5.42 -0.23
N HIS A 134 -3.60 -6.25 -0.26
CA HIS A 134 -2.28 -5.86 -0.74
C HIS A 134 -1.87 -6.81 -1.86
N LEU A 135 -1.64 -6.26 -3.04
CA LEU A 135 -1.24 -7.01 -4.23
C LEU A 135 0.03 -6.41 -4.81
N SER A 136 1.01 -7.24 -5.14
CA SER A 136 2.15 -6.78 -5.95
C SER A 136 1.75 -6.52 -7.40
N CYS A 137 0.74 -7.22 -7.88
CA CYS A 137 0.17 -7.06 -9.22
C CYS A 137 -1.34 -7.22 -9.20
N CYS A 138 -2.05 -6.58 -10.12
CA CYS A 138 -3.51 -6.60 -10.20
C CYS A 138 -3.96 -6.79 -11.65
N THR A 139 -4.89 -7.70 -11.85
CA THR A 139 -5.54 -7.92 -13.15
C THR A 139 -6.63 -6.90 -13.41
N LYS A 140 -7.00 -6.70 -14.67
CA LYS A 140 -8.11 -5.82 -15.05
C LYS A 140 -9.43 -6.24 -14.36
N LYS A 141 -9.75 -7.53 -14.37
CA LYS A 141 -10.98 -8.07 -13.76
C LYS A 141 -11.00 -7.88 -12.24
N LEU A 142 -9.86 -8.07 -11.56
CA LEU A 142 -9.76 -7.84 -10.13
C LEU A 142 -9.90 -6.34 -9.79
N ALA A 143 -9.32 -5.47 -10.59
CA ALA A 143 -9.53 -4.03 -10.47
C ALA A 143 -11.01 -3.68 -10.65
N GLU A 144 -11.72 -4.30 -11.62
CA GLU A 144 -13.16 -4.12 -11.78
C GLU A 144 -13.93 -4.52 -10.51
N PHE A 145 -13.60 -5.65 -9.87
CA PHE A 145 -14.22 -6.04 -8.60
C PHE A 145 -13.92 -5.04 -7.47
N ILE A 146 -12.67 -4.57 -7.36
CA ILE A 146 -12.28 -3.60 -6.35
C ILE A 146 -13.06 -2.30 -6.54
N PHE A 147 -13.03 -1.75 -7.74
CA PHE A 147 -13.59 -0.43 -8.03
C PHE A 147 -15.09 -0.42 -8.28
N SER A 148 -15.74 -1.55 -8.52
CA SER A 148 -17.21 -1.66 -8.51
C SER A 148 -17.83 -1.62 -7.11
N GLY A 149 -17.00 -1.69 -6.06
CA GLY A 149 -17.48 -1.77 -4.67
C GLY A 149 -17.98 -3.16 -4.27
N ALA A 150 -17.61 -4.19 -5.04
CA ALA A 150 -17.99 -5.57 -4.73
C ALA A 150 -17.43 -6.04 -3.37
N PHE A 151 -16.26 -5.53 -2.96
CA PHE A 151 -15.73 -5.73 -1.62
C PHE A 151 -16.28 -4.68 -0.64
N ARG A 152 -17.43 -4.95 -0.04
CA ARG A 152 -18.21 -3.99 0.76
C ARG A 152 -17.49 -3.44 2.00
N HIS A 153 -16.51 -4.16 2.51
CA HIS A 153 -15.76 -3.81 3.74
C HIS A 153 -14.35 -3.28 3.47
N LEU A 154 -13.94 -3.18 2.20
CA LEU A 154 -12.58 -2.81 1.84
C LEU A 154 -12.26 -1.37 2.25
N LYS A 155 -11.29 -1.23 3.17
CA LYS A 155 -10.81 0.05 3.73
C LYS A 155 -9.43 0.41 3.22
N VAL A 156 -8.58 -0.60 2.97
CA VAL A 156 -7.19 -0.46 2.54
C VAL A 156 -6.97 -1.27 1.28
N CYS A 157 -6.48 -0.63 0.23
CA CYS A 157 -6.10 -1.29 -1.01
C CYS A 157 -4.71 -0.82 -1.45
N VAL A 158 -3.81 -1.77 -1.66
CA VAL A 158 -2.44 -1.52 -2.13
C VAL A 158 -2.23 -2.35 -3.39
N ILE A 159 -1.93 -1.68 -4.48
CA ILE A 159 -1.66 -2.30 -5.78
C ILE A 159 -0.32 -1.73 -6.27
N ASN A 160 0.74 -2.52 -6.27
CA ASN A 160 2.05 -2.04 -6.71
C ASN A 160 2.15 -1.94 -8.22
N ASP A 161 1.60 -2.93 -8.94
CA ASP A 161 1.59 -2.95 -10.40
C ASP A 161 0.19 -3.32 -10.92
N TYR A 162 -0.19 -2.74 -12.06
CA TYR A 162 -1.47 -2.96 -12.69
C TYR A 162 -1.30 -3.26 -14.18
N GLU A 163 -1.70 -4.45 -14.58
CA GLU A 163 -1.57 -4.94 -15.95
C GLU A 163 -2.32 -4.08 -16.98
N GLY A 164 -3.47 -3.58 -16.60
CA GLY A 164 -4.38 -2.85 -17.51
C GLY A 164 -3.98 -1.42 -17.84
N LYS A 165 -2.94 -0.88 -17.20
CA LYS A 165 -2.45 0.50 -17.36
C LYS A 165 -3.47 1.62 -17.19
N VAL A 166 -4.75 1.32 -17.22
CA VAL A 166 -5.89 2.24 -17.13
C VAL A 166 -6.97 1.62 -16.26
N LEU A 167 -7.40 2.34 -15.23
CA LEU A 167 -8.52 1.89 -14.41
C LEU A 167 -9.79 1.76 -15.26
N PRO A 168 -10.66 0.80 -14.97
CA PRO A 168 -11.84 0.57 -15.78
C PRO A 168 -12.67 1.85 -16.00
N SER A 169 -13.04 2.13 -17.24
CA SER A 169 -13.73 3.38 -17.63
C SER A 169 -15.20 3.42 -17.23
N THR A 170 -15.80 2.26 -16.98
CA THR A 170 -17.25 2.08 -16.79
C THR A 170 -17.73 2.24 -15.35
N MET A 171 -16.90 2.80 -14.47
CA MET A 171 -17.21 2.83 -13.04
C MET A 171 -18.15 3.96 -12.67
N THR A 172 -19.37 3.59 -12.30
CA THR A 172 -20.43 4.49 -11.83
C THR A 172 -20.56 4.54 -10.30
N SER A 173 -19.95 3.60 -9.59
CA SER A 173 -20.07 3.50 -8.13
C SER A 173 -18.93 4.19 -7.38
N SER A 174 -19.25 4.92 -6.31
CA SER A 174 -18.22 5.49 -5.44
C SER A 174 -17.83 4.51 -4.34
N LEU A 175 -16.54 4.32 -4.13
CA LEU A 175 -15.95 3.49 -3.06
C LEU A 175 -15.96 4.25 -1.73
N LYS A 176 -17.13 4.33 -1.08
CA LYS A 176 -17.30 5.07 0.17
C LYS A 176 -16.55 4.47 1.37
N THR A 177 -16.23 3.19 1.32
CA THR A 177 -15.53 2.47 2.40
C THR A 177 -14.03 2.65 2.35
N LEU A 178 -13.46 2.86 1.16
CA LEU A 178 -12.01 2.95 0.99
C LEU A 178 -11.45 4.19 1.68
N ARG A 179 -10.45 3.97 2.55
CA ARG A 179 -9.77 5.01 3.35
C ARG A 179 -8.33 5.21 2.93
N ARG A 180 -7.66 4.14 2.51
CA ARG A 180 -6.27 4.17 2.06
C ARG A 180 -6.14 3.48 0.73
N PHE A 181 -5.54 4.16 -0.23
CA PHE A 181 -5.18 3.58 -1.52
C PHE A 181 -3.71 3.83 -1.83
N VAL A 182 -3.03 2.81 -2.31
CA VAL A 182 -1.65 2.87 -2.78
C VAL A 182 -1.60 2.26 -4.16
N THR A 183 -1.05 2.98 -5.11
CA THR A 183 -0.82 2.47 -6.46
C THR A 183 0.45 3.06 -7.04
N LYS A 184 1.15 2.29 -7.86
CA LYS A 184 2.39 2.70 -8.53
C LYS A 184 2.22 2.60 -10.04
N GLU A 185 3.05 3.34 -10.76
CA GLU A 185 3.15 3.30 -12.23
C GLU A 185 1.84 3.53 -12.98
N GLN A 186 1.04 4.48 -12.50
CA GLN A 186 -0.24 4.85 -13.10
C GLN A 186 -0.09 6.01 -14.08
N ASN A 187 -1.06 6.12 -15.00
CA ASN A 187 -1.23 7.30 -15.84
C ASN A 187 -1.72 8.49 -15.00
N GLY A 188 -1.27 9.70 -15.31
CA GLY A 188 -1.65 10.90 -14.59
C GLY A 188 -3.16 11.15 -14.53
N ASN A 189 -3.90 10.84 -15.59
CA ASN A 189 -5.36 10.98 -15.61
C ASN A 189 -6.07 10.09 -14.58
N GLU A 190 -5.44 8.98 -14.17
CA GLU A 190 -6.01 8.08 -13.18
C GLU A 190 -6.04 8.69 -11.78
N PHE A 191 -5.19 9.67 -11.49
CA PHE A 191 -5.20 10.37 -10.21
C PHE A 191 -6.54 11.05 -9.93
N GLN A 192 -7.05 11.84 -10.87
CA GLN A 192 -8.35 12.52 -10.73
C GLN A 192 -9.49 11.51 -10.65
N LYS A 193 -9.42 10.45 -11.43
CA LYS A 193 -10.40 9.38 -11.44
C LYS A 193 -10.47 8.66 -10.08
N ILE A 194 -9.31 8.28 -9.49
CA ILE A 194 -9.24 7.69 -8.15
C ILE A 194 -9.89 8.62 -7.12
N LEU A 195 -9.53 9.89 -7.13
CA LEU A 195 -10.09 10.87 -6.19
C LEU A 195 -11.61 10.99 -6.35
N SER A 196 -12.12 10.99 -7.58
CA SER A 196 -13.56 11.09 -7.84
C SER A 196 -14.33 9.86 -7.34
N MET A 197 -13.75 8.68 -7.50
CA MET A 197 -14.36 7.40 -7.11
C MET A 197 -14.28 7.13 -5.62
N CYS A 198 -13.24 7.65 -4.94
CA CYS A 198 -12.94 7.38 -3.52
C CYS A 198 -13.09 8.64 -2.66
N PRO A 199 -14.32 9.17 -2.47
CA PRO A 199 -14.54 10.47 -1.82
C PRO A 199 -14.12 10.52 -0.35
N ASN A 200 -14.05 9.37 0.30
CA ASN A 200 -13.72 9.23 1.71
C ASN A 200 -12.26 8.84 1.97
N LEU A 201 -11.42 8.96 0.95
CA LEU A 201 -10.01 8.63 1.07
C LEU A 201 -9.31 9.60 2.03
N ASN A 202 -8.56 9.04 2.97
CA ASN A 202 -7.76 9.82 3.92
C ASN A 202 -6.25 9.67 3.70
N SER A 203 -5.84 8.68 2.92
CA SER A 203 -4.46 8.44 2.54
C SER A 203 -4.37 7.94 1.10
N LEU A 204 -3.62 8.65 0.27
CA LEU A 204 -3.32 8.27 -1.11
C LEU A 204 -1.81 8.25 -1.31
N HIS A 205 -1.32 7.13 -1.83
CA HIS A 205 0.03 7.03 -2.38
C HIS A 205 -0.10 6.72 -3.87
N PHE A 206 0.34 7.64 -4.70
CA PHE A 206 0.20 7.59 -6.14
C PHE A 206 1.57 7.71 -6.81
N GLY A 207 1.98 6.67 -7.54
CA GLY A 207 3.18 6.68 -8.36
C GLY A 207 2.82 6.91 -9.83
N LEU A 208 3.43 7.93 -10.45
CA LEU A 208 3.28 8.21 -11.87
C LEU A 208 4.23 7.33 -12.68
N ARG A 209 3.80 6.97 -13.89
CA ARG A 209 4.70 6.36 -14.87
C ARG A 209 5.75 7.37 -15.33
N VAL A 210 6.90 6.84 -15.65
CA VAL A 210 8.08 7.65 -15.99
C VAL A 210 7.86 8.64 -17.15
N ASP A 211 7.04 8.27 -18.13
CA ASP A 211 6.83 9.06 -19.34
C ASP A 211 5.44 9.71 -19.44
N ASP A 212 4.64 9.61 -18.39
CA ASP A 212 3.28 10.14 -18.39
C ASP A 212 3.23 11.59 -17.88
N LYS A 213 2.36 12.37 -18.51
CA LYS A 213 2.10 13.75 -18.11
C LYS A 213 1.17 13.79 -16.90
N TRP A 214 1.43 14.74 -16.03
CA TRP A 214 0.54 15.07 -14.94
C TRP A 214 -0.74 15.75 -15.48
N PRO A 215 -1.93 15.40 -14.97
CA PRO A 215 -3.16 16.04 -15.42
C PRO A 215 -3.22 17.50 -15.00
N SER A 216 -3.85 18.33 -15.80
CA SER A 216 -4.11 19.71 -15.43
C SER A 216 -5.16 19.78 -14.32
N PHE A 217 -4.85 20.43 -13.19
CA PHE A 217 -5.76 20.67 -12.06
C PHE A 217 -6.45 22.02 -12.10
N MET A 218 -6.13 22.87 -13.07
CA MET A 218 -6.55 24.28 -13.10
C MET A 218 -8.07 24.49 -13.02
N PHE A 219 -8.85 23.47 -13.33
CA PHE A 219 -10.31 23.57 -13.37
C PHE A 219 -11.03 22.68 -12.34
N SER A 220 -10.31 22.02 -11.46
CA SER A 220 -10.96 21.17 -10.45
C SER A 220 -11.50 22.01 -9.30
N THR A 221 -12.83 22.07 -9.17
CA THR A 221 -13.51 22.74 -8.04
C THR A 221 -13.75 21.83 -6.84
N ARG A 222 -13.57 20.52 -7.03
CA ARG A 222 -13.86 19.53 -5.99
C ARG A 222 -12.73 19.46 -4.97
N ARG A 223 -13.06 19.60 -3.68
CA ARG A 223 -12.12 19.47 -2.57
C ARG A 223 -12.27 18.11 -1.88
N TYR A 224 -11.17 17.62 -1.30
CA TYR A 224 -11.09 16.35 -0.57
C TYR A 224 -10.67 16.61 0.89
N PRO A 225 -11.57 17.13 1.73
CA PRO A 225 -11.23 17.59 3.09
C PRO A 225 -10.85 16.45 4.05
N LEU A 226 -11.18 15.20 3.70
CA LEU A 226 -10.84 14.01 4.49
C LEU A 226 -9.41 13.52 4.23
N MET A 227 -8.76 13.98 3.16
CA MET A 227 -7.38 13.60 2.84
C MET A 227 -6.42 14.17 3.88
N LYS A 228 -5.68 13.28 4.54
CA LYS A 228 -4.69 13.62 5.57
C LYS A 228 -3.26 13.31 5.17
N ARG A 229 -3.08 12.32 4.30
CA ARG A 229 -1.77 11.86 3.81
C ARG A 229 -1.78 11.73 2.30
N LEU A 230 -0.85 12.40 1.66
CA LEU A 230 -0.66 12.34 0.22
C LEU A 230 0.81 12.04 -0.07
N CYS A 231 1.07 10.98 -0.79
CA CYS A 231 2.37 10.64 -1.33
C CYS A 231 2.27 10.61 -2.85
N ILE A 232 3.12 11.36 -3.53
CA ILE A 232 3.21 11.39 -4.99
C ILE A 232 4.64 11.04 -5.37
N GLU A 233 4.79 9.97 -6.14
CA GLU A 233 6.09 9.54 -6.67
C GLU A 233 6.18 9.83 -8.16
N ARG A 234 7.32 10.34 -8.58
CA ARG A 234 7.68 10.63 -9.97
C ARG A 234 6.74 11.63 -10.69
N PRO A 235 6.25 12.70 -10.04
CA PRO A 235 5.64 13.75 -10.82
C PRO A 235 6.73 14.35 -11.71
N CYS A 236 6.37 14.68 -12.93
CA CYS A 236 7.26 15.47 -13.80
C CYS A 236 7.27 16.92 -13.35
N ASP A 237 8.28 17.67 -13.79
CA ASP A 237 8.54 19.07 -13.42
C ASP A 237 7.37 20.02 -13.71
N PHE A 238 6.48 19.67 -14.63
CA PHE A 238 5.23 20.39 -14.92
C PHE A 238 4.36 20.67 -13.69
N LEU A 239 4.49 19.88 -12.63
CA LEU A 239 3.73 20.13 -11.42
C LEU A 239 4.03 21.51 -10.83
N PHE A 240 5.23 22.04 -11.03
CA PHE A 240 5.65 23.31 -10.46
C PHE A 240 5.39 24.51 -11.38
N ASN A 241 4.98 24.25 -12.61
CA ASN A 241 4.71 25.28 -13.61
C ASN A 241 3.24 25.72 -13.57
N ASP A 242 2.98 26.92 -14.03
CA ASP A 242 1.64 27.46 -14.32
C ASP A 242 0.61 27.33 -13.19
N GLY A 243 1.03 27.36 -11.93
CA GLY A 243 0.11 27.25 -10.80
C GLY A 243 -0.50 25.85 -10.58
N GLN A 244 0.00 24.83 -11.27
CA GLN A 244 -0.48 23.46 -11.10
C GLN A 244 -0.29 22.95 -9.68
N PHE A 245 0.86 23.28 -9.06
CA PHE A 245 1.15 22.90 -7.69
C PHE A 245 0.16 23.54 -6.70
N ASP A 246 -0.10 24.83 -6.85
CA ASP A 246 -1.09 25.53 -6.03
C ASP A 246 -2.49 24.94 -6.20
N SER A 247 -2.87 24.64 -7.44
CA SER A 247 -4.14 24.00 -7.76
C SER A 247 -4.26 22.61 -7.15
N LEU A 248 -3.20 21.80 -7.22
CA LEU A 248 -3.16 20.49 -6.56
C LEU A 248 -3.38 20.61 -5.05
N LEU A 249 -2.63 21.50 -4.39
CA LEU A 249 -2.71 21.66 -2.94
C LEU A 249 -4.07 22.19 -2.49
N SER A 250 -4.73 23.01 -3.30
CA SER A 250 -6.06 23.53 -3.02
C SER A 250 -7.14 22.44 -2.88
N LEU A 251 -6.89 21.26 -3.47
CA LEU A 251 -7.79 20.10 -3.37
C LEU A 251 -7.81 19.48 -1.96
N PHE A 252 -6.73 19.68 -1.18
CA PHE A 252 -6.48 18.94 0.09
C PHE A 252 -6.27 19.87 1.30
N PRO A 253 -7.25 20.68 1.69
CA PRO A 253 -7.06 21.74 2.69
C PRO A 253 -6.67 21.24 4.09
N ASN A 254 -6.89 19.97 4.41
CA ASN A 254 -6.62 19.36 5.72
C ASN A 254 -5.45 18.37 5.69
N LEU A 255 -4.57 18.48 4.71
CA LEU A 255 -3.41 17.60 4.60
C LEU A 255 -2.47 17.79 5.81
N LEU A 256 -2.05 16.65 6.39
CA LEU A 256 -1.15 16.62 7.55
C LEU A 256 0.24 16.09 7.20
N ASP A 257 0.31 15.22 6.19
CA ASP A 257 1.52 14.52 5.77
C ASP A 257 1.58 14.55 4.24
N PHE A 258 2.61 15.19 3.72
CA PHE A 258 2.82 15.31 2.28
C PHE A 258 4.21 14.79 1.90
N ASN A 259 4.24 13.77 1.08
CA ASN A 259 5.45 13.19 0.53
C ASN A 259 5.45 13.40 -0.99
N LEU A 260 6.55 13.94 -1.50
CA LEU A 260 6.72 14.22 -2.90
C LEU A 260 8.11 13.75 -3.37
N ALA A 261 8.16 12.79 -4.29
CA ALA A 261 9.39 12.30 -4.88
C ALA A 261 9.44 12.67 -6.36
N VAL A 262 10.14 13.75 -6.67
CA VAL A 262 10.24 14.35 -8.01
C VAL A 262 11.42 13.78 -8.76
N ASP A 263 11.22 13.39 -10.01
CA ASP A 263 12.29 13.05 -10.94
C ASP A 263 12.52 14.24 -11.89
N HIS A 264 13.50 15.08 -11.55
CA HIS A 264 13.82 16.31 -12.32
C HIS A 264 14.71 16.03 -13.55
N CYS A 265 14.87 14.76 -13.91
CA CYS A 265 15.89 14.37 -14.89
C CYS A 265 15.53 14.55 -16.35
N ARG A 266 14.28 14.73 -16.75
CA ARG A 266 13.98 14.18 -18.07
C ARG A 266 13.53 15.17 -19.14
N GLN A 267 12.94 16.31 -18.84
CA GLN A 267 12.27 17.04 -19.95
C GLN A 267 12.32 18.57 -19.93
N HIS A 268 12.68 19.27 -18.85
CA HIS A 268 12.56 20.71 -18.79
C HIS A 268 13.83 21.43 -18.34
N ASP A 269 14.06 22.56 -18.96
CA ASP A 269 15.19 23.47 -18.66
C ASP A 269 14.85 24.47 -17.54
N GLU A 270 13.68 24.36 -16.92
CA GLU A 270 13.23 25.29 -15.89
C GLU A 270 13.66 24.84 -14.48
N ILE A 271 14.22 25.78 -13.75
CA ILE A 271 14.61 25.60 -12.35
C ILE A 271 13.37 25.69 -11.48
N ILE A 272 13.18 24.74 -10.56
CA ILE A 272 12.08 24.77 -9.59
C ILE A 272 12.24 26.00 -8.69
N ASP A 273 11.25 26.88 -8.68
CA ASP A 273 11.18 28.02 -7.77
C ASP A 273 10.67 27.55 -6.38
N PHE A 274 11.60 27.18 -5.52
CA PHE A 274 11.27 26.70 -4.19
C PHE A 274 10.63 27.76 -3.29
N VAL A 275 10.86 29.05 -3.56
CA VAL A 275 10.23 30.13 -2.80
C VAL A 275 8.73 30.13 -3.05
N LYS A 276 8.31 30.10 -4.31
CA LYS A 276 6.89 29.96 -4.67
C LYS A 276 6.26 28.69 -4.10
N VAL A 277 7.00 27.59 -4.13
CA VAL A 277 6.52 26.33 -3.56
C VAL A 277 6.30 26.45 -2.06
N ALA A 278 7.22 27.07 -1.32
CA ALA A 278 7.07 27.29 0.11
C ALA A 278 5.89 28.20 0.44
N GLU A 279 5.68 29.26 -0.34
CA GLU A 279 4.51 30.15 -0.24
C GLU A 279 3.21 29.38 -0.46
N CYS A 280 3.12 28.58 -1.52
CA CYS A 280 1.95 27.73 -1.76
C CYS A 280 1.68 26.77 -0.61
N LEU A 281 2.69 26.09 -0.07
CA LEU A 281 2.55 25.19 1.06
C LEU A 281 2.05 25.94 2.30
N HIS A 282 2.60 27.11 2.59
CA HIS A 282 2.20 27.93 3.73
C HIS A 282 0.73 28.36 3.64
N HIS A 283 0.31 28.85 2.48
CA HIS A 283 -1.05 29.34 2.30
C HIS A 283 -2.09 28.23 2.18
N ARG A 284 -1.76 27.14 1.45
CA ARG A 284 -2.74 26.07 1.15
C ARG A 284 -2.82 25.01 2.23
N LEU A 285 -1.71 24.74 2.94
CA LEU A 285 -1.60 23.65 3.90
C LEU A 285 -1.19 24.12 5.32
N PRO A 286 -1.96 25.00 5.97
CA PRO A 286 -1.58 25.56 7.28
C PRO A 286 -1.50 24.49 8.40
N ARG A 287 -2.11 23.31 8.18
CA ARG A 287 -2.12 22.19 9.12
C ARG A 287 -1.03 21.15 8.86
N LEU A 288 -0.20 21.33 7.83
CA LEU A 288 0.84 20.37 7.48
C LEU A 288 1.81 20.18 8.66
N LYS A 289 2.01 18.91 9.02
CA LYS A 289 2.89 18.50 10.15
C LYS A 289 4.16 17.83 9.66
N LYS A 290 4.09 17.14 8.52
CA LYS A 290 5.19 16.41 7.94
C LYS A 290 5.29 16.70 6.45
N LEU A 291 6.48 17.08 6.02
CA LEU A 291 6.87 17.22 4.62
C LEU A 291 8.08 16.33 4.38
N ASP A 292 7.98 15.44 3.42
CA ASP A 292 9.11 14.64 2.92
C ASP A 292 9.20 14.87 1.43
N TRP A 293 10.23 15.58 1.02
CA TRP A 293 10.43 15.93 -0.36
C TRP A 293 11.76 15.41 -0.86
N ARG A 294 11.71 14.57 -1.87
CA ARG A 294 12.87 13.97 -2.51
C ARG A 294 12.95 14.42 -3.95
N ILE A 295 14.03 15.04 -4.33
CA ILE A 295 14.26 15.50 -5.68
C ILE A 295 15.47 14.77 -6.25
N TYR A 296 15.24 13.98 -7.28
CA TYR A 296 16.28 13.29 -8.03
C TYR A 296 16.82 14.24 -9.09
N LEU A 297 17.98 14.83 -8.84
CA LEU A 297 18.63 15.77 -9.74
C LEU A 297 19.43 14.99 -10.78
N CYS A 298 19.28 15.35 -12.04
CA CYS A 298 20.16 14.82 -13.07
C CYS A 298 21.50 15.59 -13.11
N ARG A 299 22.50 15.00 -13.76
CA ARG A 299 23.83 15.63 -13.92
C ARG A 299 23.80 16.99 -14.62
N LYS A 300 22.77 17.27 -15.43
CA LYS A 300 22.58 18.52 -16.16
C LYS A 300 22.20 19.68 -15.22
N TYR A 301 21.53 19.39 -14.10
CA TYR A 301 21.08 20.39 -13.12
C TYR A 301 21.69 20.09 -11.74
N PRO A 302 22.97 20.46 -11.54
CA PRO A 302 23.62 20.23 -10.27
C PRO A 302 22.98 21.09 -9.17
N TYR A 303 23.00 20.56 -7.94
CA TYR A 303 22.29 21.13 -6.79
C TYR A 303 22.68 22.59 -6.48
N TYR A 304 23.88 23.05 -6.87
CA TYR A 304 24.33 24.43 -6.61
C TYR A 304 23.40 25.49 -7.21
N LEU A 305 22.62 25.16 -8.24
CA LEU A 305 21.61 26.06 -8.80
C LEU A 305 20.49 26.39 -7.79
N TYR A 306 20.36 25.62 -6.75
CA TYR A 306 19.30 25.78 -5.75
C TYR A 306 19.82 26.28 -4.39
N VAL A 307 21.16 26.35 -4.20
CA VAL A 307 21.79 26.68 -2.90
C VAL A 307 21.32 28.04 -2.37
N ASP A 308 21.19 29.03 -3.25
CA ASP A 308 20.81 30.38 -2.86
C ASP A 308 19.34 30.48 -2.42
N GLN A 309 18.50 29.54 -2.81
CA GLN A 309 17.09 29.51 -2.42
C GLN A 309 16.88 28.93 -1.01
N PHE A 310 17.77 28.06 -0.52
CA PHE A 310 17.58 27.30 0.71
C PHE A 310 17.48 28.15 1.98
N PRO A 311 18.29 29.19 2.21
CA PRO A 311 18.16 30.04 3.38
C PRO A 311 16.79 30.73 3.45
N LEU A 312 16.27 31.16 2.30
CA LEU A 312 14.96 31.80 2.19
C LEU A 312 13.83 30.82 2.52
N ILE A 313 13.90 29.62 1.99
CA ILE A 313 12.90 28.57 2.22
C ILE A 313 12.83 28.18 3.70
N ALA A 314 13.99 27.98 4.34
CA ALA A 314 14.07 27.65 5.76
C ALA A 314 13.47 28.73 6.66
N GLN A 315 13.53 30.00 6.24
CA GLN A 315 12.88 31.12 6.96
C GLN A 315 11.37 31.15 6.73
N MET A 316 10.89 30.79 5.54
CA MET A 316 9.49 30.90 5.16
C MET A 316 8.62 29.78 5.75
N HIS A 317 9.16 28.59 5.94
CA HIS A 317 8.36 27.46 6.42
C HIS A 317 9.12 26.60 7.41
N LYS A 318 8.52 26.42 8.62
CA LYS A 318 9.11 25.64 9.72
C LYS A 318 9.47 24.18 9.40
N LEU A 319 8.90 23.61 8.35
CA LEU A 319 9.13 22.23 7.92
C LEU A 319 10.36 22.09 7.01
N PHE A 320 10.88 23.16 6.44
CA PHE A 320 12.12 23.13 5.64
C PHE A 320 13.38 23.22 6.53
N ARG A 321 13.48 22.38 7.55
CA ARG A 321 14.56 22.50 8.55
C ARG A 321 15.83 21.77 8.21
N CYS A 322 15.78 20.82 7.30
CA CYS A 322 16.94 19.98 7.01
C CYS A 322 17.07 19.67 5.52
N LEU A 323 18.16 20.13 4.95
CA LEU A 323 18.60 19.76 3.62
C LEU A 323 19.76 18.77 3.75
N ARG A 324 19.58 17.56 3.28
CA ARG A 324 20.66 16.59 3.16
C ARG A 324 20.92 16.30 1.70
N LYS A 325 22.17 16.38 1.33
CA LYS A 325 22.66 15.97 0.01
C LYS A 325 23.16 14.54 0.06
N CYS A 326 22.78 13.73 -0.91
CA CYS A 326 23.41 12.45 -1.20
C CYS A 326 23.55 12.34 -2.72
N ASP A 327 24.78 12.39 -3.22
CA ASP A 327 25.21 12.32 -4.63
C ASP A 327 24.34 13.02 -5.68
N SER A 328 23.19 12.47 -6.05
CA SER A 328 22.26 13.03 -7.05
C SER A 328 20.86 13.27 -6.47
N LEU A 329 20.72 13.25 -5.14
CA LEU A 329 19.44 13.32 -4.46
C LEU A 329 19.42 14.47 -3.46
N LEU A 330 18.42 15.32 -3.56
CA LEU A 330 18.16 16.40 -2.63
C LEU A 330 16.98 16.00 -1.73
N TYR A 331 17.22 16.00 -0.43
CA TYR A 331 16.19 15.74 0.57
C TYR A 331 15.80 17.03 1.28
N ILE A 332 14.51 17.27 1.36
CA ILE A 332 13.92 18.30 2.22
C ILE A 332 13.02 17.56 3.22
N THR A 333 13.41 17.54 4.46
CA THR A 333 12.65 16.87 5.53
C THR A 333 12.26 17.85 6.61
#